data_01de77e7fccb93ea7dbf218f6030b694
#
_entry.id   01de77e7fccb93ea7dbf218f6030b694
#
_cell.length_a   1.000
_cell.length_b   1.000
_cell.length_c   1.000
_cell.angle_alpha   90.00
_cell.angle_beta   90.00
_cell.angle_gamma   90.00
#
_symmetry.space_group_name_H-M   'P 1'
#
loop_
_entity.id
_entity.type
_entity.pdbx_description
1 polymer ?
#
loop_
_entity_poly.entity_id
_entity_poly.type
_entity_poly.pdbx_seq_one_letter_code
_entity_poly.pdbx_strand_id
1 'polypeptide(L)'
;MAGRLRFGTVDQRARKGRPKRWRARYDDPTWTGDGRPPRITAPETFPTKAAAEAWLAGVWAQVAAGTWTHPDKLEARRRTEAKRSQADALTVGQWATQWLTMLERTRSAGTLRKRRSDLRVHILPELGTLRLVDLTPRKIAAWHSALPSDGIRTASYQTLRAMLTAAVDSEETSLTENPCRIRGASTARQTMGERYLLSPTEVAAISEVIRPDLSALVTLLADAGLRINEALALHRDDLHLGTTTAVIDVAHSLVRAGTDLTRGPTKTKRPRRVQVTPSTAAALADHLDRFAEARIVFPAPRGGYMRDSTASKALRSALSAAGVVIPPGRYGGWHAFRHYAATRYGQAGASTSAIMIRFGWTRPEQAMHYQRADADYERMILDQMAARAGEATWAEQAEAAGDVIRLEGRRRA
;
A
#
# COMPACT_ATOMS: atom_id res chain seq x y z
N MET A 1 -23.77 -29.31 -74.33
CA MET A 1 -24.41 -28.37 -73.35
C MET A 1 -23.59 -28.39 -72.06
N ALA A 2 -22.72 -27.42 -71.89
CA ALA A 2 -21.89 -27.34 -70.70
C ALA A 2 -22.75 -26.94 -69.48
N GLY A 3 -22.94 -27.87 -68.55
CA GLY A 3 -23.62 -27.60 -67.27
C GLY A 3 -22.89 -26.51 -66.55
N ARG A 4 -23.54 -25.37 -66.34
CA ARG A 4 -23.06 -24.31 -65.46
C ARG A 4 -22.84 -24.91 -64.04
N LEU A 5 -21.60 -25.11 -63.63
CA LEU A 5 -21.22 -25.40 -62.28
C LEU A 5 -21.76 -24.25 -61.41
N ARG A 6 -22.90 -24.48 -60.74
CA ARG A 6 -23.48 -23.51 -59.80
C ARG A 6 -22.70 -23.55 -58.49
N PHE A 7 -21.81 -22.58 -58.30
CA PHE A 7 -21.22 -22.34 -56.99
C PHE A 7 -22.28 -21.82 -56.06
N GLY A 8 -22.72 -22.66 -55.12
CA GLY A 8 -23.70 -22.31 -54.09
C GLY A 8 -25.18 -22.38 -54.51
N THR A 9 -26.06 -22.01 -53.58
CA THR A 9 -27.52 -22.03 -53.72
C THR A 9 -28.14 -20.74 -53.22
N VAL A 10 -29.21 -20.28 -53.93
CA VAL A 10 -30.00 -19.12 -53.52
C VAL A 10 -31.43 -19.59 -53.24
N ASP A 11 -31.94 -19.34 -52.04
CA ASP A 11 -33.31 -19.66 -51.63
C ASP A 11 -34.06 -18.42 -51.15
N GLN A 12 -35.36 -18.40 -51.43
CA GLN A 12 -36.25 -17.31 -51.02
C GLN A 12 -36.67 -17.52 -49.56
N ARG A 13 -36.55 -16.47 -48.74
CA ARG A 13 -37.15 -16.43 -47.42
C ARG A 13 -38.37 -15.52 -47.43
N ALA A 14 -39.57 -16.11 -47.28
CA ALA A 14 -40.79 -15.36 -47.05
C ALA A 14 -41.17 -15.44 -45.57
N ARG A 15 -41.44 -14.29 -44.93
CA ARG A 15 -42.10 -14.20 -43.64
C ARG A 15 -43.40 -13.43 -43.80
N LYS A 16 -44.51 -13.94 -43.22
CA LYS A 16 -45.83 -13.30 -43.29
C LYS A 16 -45.71 -11.81 -42.85
N GLY A 17 -46.15 -10.89 -43.73
CA GLY A 17 -46.12 -9.44 -43.46
C GLY A 17 -44.77 -8.73 -43.70
N ARG A 18 -43.76 -9.39 -44.29
CA ARG A 18 -42.46 -8.75 -44.62
C ARG A 18 -42.10 -8.92 -46.09
N PRO A 19 -41.30 -8.00 -46.69
CA PRO A 19 -40.87 -8.12 -48.07
C PRO A 19 -40.01 -9.40 -48.25
N LYS A 20 -40.18 -10.00 -49.41
CA LYS A 20 -39.42 -11.21 -49.82
C LYS A 20 -37.93 -10.89 -49.81
N ARG A 21 -37.11 -11.75 -49.19
CA ARG A 21 -35.64 -11.65 -49.14
C ARG A 21 -35.03 -12.94 -49.67
N TRP A 22 -33.82 -12.85 -50.20
CA TRP A 22 -33.08 -13.96 -50.72
C TRP A 22 -31.86 -14.26 -49.88
N ARG A 23 -31.60 -15.54 -49.64
CA ARG A 23 -30.47 -16.03 -48.88
C ARG A 23 -29.55 -16.80 -49.81
N ALA A 24 -28.23 -16.46 -49.81
CA ALA A 24 -27.17 -17.15 -50.49
C ALA A 24 -26.42 -18.09 -49.57
N ARG A 25 -26.08 -19.28 -50.03
CA ARG A 25 -25.30 -20.29 -49.32
C ARG A 25 -24.37 -20.99 -50.29
N TYR A 26 -23.19 -21.37 -49.82
CA TYR A 26 -22.21 -22.18 -50.56
C TYR A 26 -21.53 -23.17 -49.60
N ASP A 27 -20.93 -24.21 -50.13
CA ASP A 27 -20.21 -25.20 -49.36
C ASP A 27 -18.78 -24.69 -49.13
N ASP A 28 -18.21 -24.95 -47.92
CA ASP A 28 -16.87 -24.51 -47.56
C ASP A 28 -15.82 -25.04 -48.57
N PRO A 29 -15.15 -24.14 -49.31
CA PRO A 29 -14.20 -24.56 -50.35
C PRO A 29 -12.89 -25.09 -49.75
N THR A 30 -12.65 -24.94 -48.43
CA THR A 30 -11.44 -25.41 -47.73
C THR A 30 -11.66 -26.72 -46.97
N TRP A 31 -12.90 -27.31 -47.06
CA TRP A 31 -13.20 -28.54 -46.36
C TRP A 31 -12.42 -29.73 -46.95
N THR A 32 -11.68 -30.42 -46.10
CA THR A 32 -10.89 -31.61 -46.44
C THR A 32 -11.29 -32.86 -45.64
N GLY A 33 -12.36 -32.77 -44.82
CA GLY A 33 -12.82 -33.88 -44.00
C GLY A 33 -13.72 -34.85 -44.73
N ASP A 34 -14.05 -35.96 -44.07
CA ASP A 34 -15.01 -36.95 -44.60
C ASP A 34 -16.45 -36.43 -44.53
N GLY A 35 -17.21 -36.69 -45.60
CA GLY A 35 -18.62 -36.33 -45.67
C GLY A 35 -18.92 -35.01 -46.37
N ARG A 36 -20.13 -34.45 -46.14
CA ARG A 36 -20.57 -33.25 -46.85
C ARG A 36 -19.93 -32.00 -46.24
N PRO A 37 -19.38 -31.07 -47.07
CA PRO A 37 -18.84 -29.82 -46.58
C PRO A 37 -19.84 -29.00 -45.74
N PRO A 38 -19.39 -28.30 -44.71
CA PRO A 38 -20.21 -27.34 -43.99
C PRO A 38 -20.74 -26.26 -44.92
N ARG A 39 -22.02 -25.89 -44.71
CA ARG A 39 -22.65 -24.82 -45.53
C ARG A 39 -22.44 -23.48 -44.91
N ILE A 40 -21.79 -22.58 -45.62
CA ILE A 40 -21.59 -21.18 -45.28
C ILE A 40 -22.76 -20.36 -45.83
N THR A 41 -23.39 -19.57 -44.97
CA THR A 41 -24.48 -18.67 -45.34
C THR A 41 -23.95 -17.24 -45.43
N ALA A 42 -24.42 -16.49 -46.43
CA ALA A 42 -24.12 -15.06 -46.50
C ALA A 42 -24.52 -14.32 -45.22
N PRO A 43 -23.72 -13.34 -44.76
CA PRO A 43 -23.97 -12.63 -43.52
C PRO A 43 -25.29 -11.84 -43.52
N GLU A 44 -25.77 -11.51 -44.68
CA GLU A 44 -27.05 -10.78 -44.86
C GLU A 44 -27.97 -11.44 -45.88
N THR A 45 -29.21 -11.02 -45.91
CA THR A 45 -30.18 -11.43 -46.93
C THR A 45 -30.33 -10.34 -47.98
N PHE A 46 -30.54 -10.71 -49.21
CA PHE A 46 -30.56 -9.81 -50.36
C PHE A 46 -32.00 -9.43 -50.76
N PRO A 47 -32.22 -8.22 -51.31
CA PRO A 47 -33.54 -7.78 -51.75
C PRO A 47 -34.01 -8.51 -53.01
N THR A 48 -33.11 -8.93 -53.89
CA THR A 48 -33.37 -9.63 -55.15
C THR A 48 -32.57 -10.91 -55.27
N LYS A 49 -33.06 -11.84 -56.09
CA LYS A 49 -32.33 -13.06 -56.43
C LYS A 49 -31.01 -12.75 -57.17
N ALA A 50 -31.02 -11.78 -58.06
CA ALA A 50 -29.85 -11.35 -58.81
C ALA A 50 -28.73 -10.81 -57.91
N ALA A 51 -29.09 -10.06 -56.85
CA ALA A 51 -28.10 -9.58 -55.88
C ALA A 51 -27.46 -10.72 -55.07
N ALA A 52 -28.21 -11.76 -54.71
CA ALA A 52 -27.72 -12.95 -54.03
C ALA A 52 -26.78 -13.78 -54.94
N GLU A 53 -27.14 -13.89 -56.22
CA GLU A 53 -26.31 -14.58 -57.24
C GLU A 53 -25.02 -13.80 -57.52
N ALA A 54 -25.10 -12.45 -57.62
CA ALA A 54 -23.91 -11.61 -57.79
C ALA A 54 -22.94 -11.73 -56.60
N TRP A 55 -23.45 -11.80 -55.37
CA TRP A 55 -22.64 -12.03 -54.17
C TRP A 55 -21.92 -13.40 -54.24
N LEU A 56 -22.61 -14.50 -54.64
CA LEU A 56 -22.02 -15.81 -54.83
C LEU A 56 -20.92 -15.80 -55.91
N ALA A 57 -21.14 -15.07 -57.00
CA ALA A 57 -20.12 -14.92 -58.06
C ALA A 57 -18.86 -14.19 -57.53
N GLY A 58 -19.03 -13.19 -56.65
CA GLY A 58 -17.91 -12.51 -55.97
C GLY A 58 -17.14 -13.46 -55.05
N VAL A 59 -17.85 -14.29 -54.26
CA VAL A 59 -17.20 -15.30 -53.39
C VAL A 59 -16.43 -16.31 -54.24
N TRP A 60 -17.04 -16.80 -55.36
CA TRP A 60 -16.39 -17.71 -56.28
C TRP A 60 -15.10 -17.12 -56.90
N ALA A 61 -15.12 -15.85 -57.29
CA ALA A 61 -13.95 -15.17 -57.82
C ALA A 61 -12.83 -15.11 -56.78
N GLN A 62 -13.14 -14.88 -55.48
CA GLN A 62 -12.16 -14.91 -54.41
C GLN A 62 -11.55 -16.33 -54.22
N VAL A 63 -12.39 -17.37 -54.25
CA VAL A 63 -11.94 -18.77 -54.18
C VAL A 63 -11.02 -19.11 -55.36
N ALA A 64 -11.43 -18.75 -56.57
CA ALA A 64 -10.64 -18.98 -57.78
C ALA A 64 -9.30 -18.23 -57.78
N ALA A 65 -9.27 -17.03 -57.21
CA ALA A 65 -8.04 -16.24 -57.04
C ALA A 65 -7.18 -16.65 -55.82
N GLY A 66 -7.61 -17.63 -55.02
CA GLY A 66 -6.90 -18.04 -53.79
C GLY A 66 -6.90 -16.99 -52.63
N THR A 67 -7.72 -15.96 -52.78
CA THR A 67 -7.84 -14.86 -51.78
C THR A 67 -8.97 -15.03 -50.80
N TRP A 68 -9.79 -16.07 -50.98
CA TRP A 68 -10.92 -16.36 -50.11
C TRP A 68 -10.43 -16.73 -48.68
N THR A 69 -11.11 -16.18 -47.67
CA THR A 69 -10.85 -16.53 -46.28
C THR A 69 -12.17 -16.89 -45.60
N HIS A 70 -12.16 -17.93 -44.77
CA HIS A 70 -13.34 -18.39 -44.05
C HIS A 70 -13.97 -17.22 -43.26
N PRO A 71 -15.30 -17.01 -43.32
CA PRO A 71 -15.98 -15.90 -42.62
C PRO A 71 -15.68 -15.83 -41.10
N ASP A 72 -15.62 -16.97 -40.41
CA ASP A 72 -15.31 -17.02 -38.99
C ASP A 72 -13.88 -16.51 -38.69
N LYS A 73 -12.92 -16.81 -39.60
CA LYS A 73 -11.55 -16.27 -39.44
C LYS A 73 -11.51 -14.75 -39.67
N LEU A 74 -12.31 -14.25 -40.62
CA LEU A 74 -12.43 -12.79 -40.85
C LEU A 74 -13.09 -12.10 -39.64
N GLU A 75 -14.14 -12.70 -39.09
CA GLU A 75 -14.80 -12.15 -37.92
C GLU A 75 -13.89 -12.21 -36.69
N ALA A 76 -13.18 -13.30 -36.48
CA ALA A 76 -12.17 -13.43 -35.41
C ALA A 76 -11.07 -12.35 -35.53
N ARG A 77 -10.56 -12.13 -36.75
CA ARG A 77 -9.58 -11.04 -37.05
C ARG A 77 -10.17 -9.67 -36.70
N ARG A 78 -11.37 -9.36 -37.19
CA ARG A 78 -12.06 -8.08 -36.86
C ARG A 78 -12.27 -7.89 -35.38
N ARG A 79 -12.66 -8.94 -34.66
CA ARG A 79 -12.79 -8.89 -33.18
C ARG A 79 -11.45 -8.62 -32.50
N THR A 80 -10.39 -9.28 -32.96
CA THR A 80 -9.04 -9.07 -32.42
C THR A 80 -8.53 -7.66 -32.72
N GLU A 81 -8.73 -7.16 -33.95
CA GLU A 81 -8.37 -5.80 -34.34
C GLU A 81 -9.17 -4.74 -33.56
N ALA A 82 -10.48 -4.96 -33.38
CA ALA A 82 -11.33 -4.07 -32.60
C ALA A 82 -10.90 -4.04 -31.10
N LYS A 83 -10.63 -5.22 -30.52
CA LYS A 83 -10.11 -5.33 -29.15
C LYS A 83 -8.77 -4.59 -28.99
N ARG A 84 -7.86 -4.76 -29.96
CA ARG A 84 -6.58 -4.06 -29.97
C ARG A 84 -6.74 -2.55 -30.11
N SER A 85 -7.57 -2.10 -31.03
CA SER A 85 -7.85 -0.67 -31.23
C SER A 85 -8.45 -0.03 -29.97
N GLN A 86 -9.35 -0.75 -29.28
CA GLN A 86 -9.92 -0.30 -28.02
C GLN A 86 -8.84 -0.23 -26.90
N ALA A 87 -7.97 -1.23 -26.81
CA ALA A 87 -6.86 -1.27 -25.87
C ALA A 87 -5.83 -0.14 -26.14
N ASP A 88 -5.55 0.16 -27.40
CA ASP A 88 -4.66 1.26 -27.82
C ASP A 88 -5.26 2.64 -27.53
N ALA A 89 -6.59 2.78 -27.56
CA ALA A 89 -7.29 4.03 -27.27
C ALA A 89 -7.44 4.33 -25.78
N LEU A 90 -7.18 3.35 -24.91
CA LEU A 90 -7.39 3.48 -23.47
C LEU A 90 -6.49 4.56 -22.86
N THR A 91 -7.12 5.55 -22.19
CA THR A 91 -6.39 6.63 -21.52
C THR A 91 -5.93 6.24 -20.13
N VAL A 92 -4.94 6.98 -19.61
CA VAL A 92 -4.45 6.84 -18.22
C VAL A 92 -5.59 7.03 -17.21
N GLY A 93 -6.49 7.97 -17.45
CA GLY A 93 -7.64 8.22 -16.57
C GLY A 93 -8.65 7.10 -16.54
N GLN A 94 -8.97 6.53 -17.71
CA GLN A 94 -9.85 5.37 -17.82
C GLN A 94 -9.26 4.15 -17.13
N TRP A 95 -7.98 3.86 -17.38
CA TRP A 95 -7.28 2.78 -16.70
C TRP A 95 -7.18 2.98 -15.19
N ALA A 96 -6.90 4.20 -14.73
CA ALA A 96 -6.86 4.52 -13.30
C ALA A 96 -8.16 4.17 -12.57
N THR A 97 -9.32 4.40 -13.23
CA THR A 97 -10.63 4.06 -12.69
C THR A 97 -10.80 2.53 -12.56
N GLN A 98 -10.46 1.79 -13.61
CA GLN A 98 -10.51 0.33 -13.61
C GLN A 98 -9.56 -0.26 -12.56
N TRP A 99 -8.33 0.23 -12.50
CA TRP A 99 -7.33 -0.21 -11.54
C TRP A 99 -7.75 0.04 -10.08
N LEU A 100 -8.35 1.19 -9.78
CA LEU A 100 -8.88 1.47 -8.44
C LEU A 100 -9.97 0.48 -8.04
N THR A 101 -10.86 0.12 -8.96
CA THR A 101 -11.91 -0.89 -8.74
C THR A 101 -11.31 -2.27 -8.44
N MET A 102 -10.26 -2.66 -9.16
CA MET A 102 -9.54 -3.91 -8.86
C MET A 102 -8.89 -3.89 -7.47
N LEU A 103 -8.31 -2.75 -7.07
CA LEU A 103 -7.68 -2.59 -5.76
C LEU A 103 -8.67 -2.64 -4.59
N GLU A 104 -9.94 -2.27 -4.78
CA GLU A 104 -10.97 -2.28 -3.73
C GLU A 104 -11.14 -3.66 -3.09
N ARG A 105 -10.94 -4.72 -3.86
CA ARG A 105 -11.07 -6.10 -3.40
C ARG A 105 -9.86 -6.60 -2.61
N THR A 106 -8.68 -5.97 -2.74
CA THR A 106 -7.41 -6.51 -2.25
C THR A 106 -6.66 -5.60 -1.29
N ARG A 107 -6.98 -4.30 -1.25
CA ARG A 107 -6.22 -3.31 -0.49
C ARG A 107 -7.03 -2.66 0.61
N SER A 108 -6.33 -2.22 1.67
CA SER A 108 -6.96 -1.50 2.77
C SER A 108 -7.52 -0.14 2.33
N ALA A 109 -8.59 0.32 2.98
CA ALA A 109 -9.20 1.63 2.73
C ALA A 109 -8.21 2.79 2.82
N GLY A 110 -7.20 2.71 3.70
CA GLY A 110 -6.13 3.70 3.81
C GLY A 110 -5.24 3.75 2.56
N THR A 111 -4.87 2.58 2.02
CA THR A 111 -4.10 2.48 0.78
C THR A 111 -4.89 3.03 -0.40
N LEU A 112 -6.14 2.65 -0.53
CA LEU A 112 -7.04 3.15 -1.59
C LEU A 112 -7.19 4.66 -1.56
N ARG A 113 -7.41 5.24 -0.36
CA ARG A 113 -7.52 6.69 -0.20
C ARG A 113 -6.25 7.39 -0.66
N LYS A 114 -5.09 6.88 -0.26
CA LYS A 114 -3.80 7.43 -0.70
C LYS A 114 -3.66 7.36 -2.22
N ARG A 115 -3.93 6.21 -2.83
CA ARG A 115 -3.85 6.04 -4.30
C ARG A 115 -4.82 6.95 -5.04
N ARG A 116 -6.07 7.07 -4.56
CA ARG A 116 -7.05 8.02 -5.12
C ARG A 116 -6.57 9.47 -5.01
N SER A 117 -5.98 9.84 -3.88
CA SER A 117 -5.43 11.19 -3.70
C SER A 117 -4.27 11.46 -4.66
N ASP A 118 -3.29 10.54 -4.73
CA ASP A 118 -2.14 10.68 -5.63
C ASP A 118 -2.59 10.79 -7.09
N LEU A 119 -3.54 9.97 -7.52
CA LEU A 119 -4.13 10.02 -8.85
C LEU A 119 -4.80 11.36 -9.11
N ARG A 120 -5.77 11.73 -8.26
CA ARG A 120 -6.60 12.92 -8.47
C ARG A 120 -5.80 14.22 -8.45
N VAL A 121 -4.82 14.34 -7.54
CA VAL A 121 -4.13 15.62 -7.30
C VAL A 121 -2.86 15.76 -8.15
N HIS A 122 -2.17 14.67 -8.42
CA HIS A 122 -0.81 14.73 -8.97
C HIS A 122 -0.62 14.02 -10.31
N ILE A 123 -1.42 13.01 -10.64
CA ILE A 123 -1.22 12.20 -11.84
C ILE A 123 -2.20 12.57 -12.95
N LEU A 124 -3.49 12.52 -12.66
CA LEU A 124 -4.54 12.72 -13.68
C LEU A 124 -4.58 14.13 -14.28
N PRO A 125 -4.29 15.22 -13.55
CA PRO A 125 -4.28 16.54 -14.16
C PRO A 125 -3.32 16.68 -15.34
N GLU A 126 -2.17 16.02 -15.28
CA GLU A 126 -1.11 16.11 -16.31
C GLU A 126 -1.15 14.95 -17.31
N LEU A 127 -1.41 13.73 -16.81
CA LEU A 127 -1.28 12.51 -17.61
C LEU A 127 -2.61 11.87 -17.98
N GLY A 128 -3.72 12.27 -17.35
CA GLY A 128 -5.00 11.55 -17.40
C GLY A 128 -5.61 11.42 -18.80
N THR A 129 -5.42 12.41 -19.67
CA THR A 129 -5.96 12.43 -21.04
C THR A 129 -5.09 11.70 -22.06
N LEU A 130 -3.85 11.38 -21.69
CA LEU A 130 -2.94 10.65 -22.57
C LEU A 130 -3.35 9.18 -22.67
N ARG A 131 -3.19 8.59 -23.86
CA ARG A 131 -3.34 7.14 -24.02
C ARG A 131 -2.19 6.44 -23.31
N LEU A 132 -2.44 5.24 -22.77
CA LEU A 132 -1.40 4.44 -22.11
C LEU A 132 -0.20 4.19 -23.00
N VAL A 133 -0.43 3.89 -24.28
CA VAL A 133 0.61 3.64 -25.28
C VAL A 133 1.46 4.88 -25.63
N ASP A 134 0.96 6.08 -25.34
CA ASP A 134 1.68 7.34 -25.58
C ASP A 134 2.53 7.79 -24.37
N LEU A 135 2.48 7.06 -23.25
CA LEU A 135 3.33 7.31 -22.10
C LEU A 135 4.76 6.88 -22.37
N THR A 136 5.64 7.84 -22.55
CA THR A 136 7.07 7.60 -22.72
C THR A 136 7.84 7.87 -21.43
N PRO A 137 9.03 7.26 -21.22
CA PRO A 137 9.89 7.58 -20.09
C PRO A 137 10.20 9.08 -19.97
N ARG A 138 10.34 9.77 -21.11
CA ARG A 138 10.59 11.23 -21.15
C ARG A 138 9.41 12.05 -20.60
N LYS A 139 8.17 11.70 -20.98
CA LYS A 139 6.96 12.37 -20.45
C LYS A 139 6.83 12.16 -18.94
N ILE A 140 7.08 10.93 -18.48
CA ILE A 140 7.04 10.59 -17.05
C ILE A 140 8.14 11.34 -16.28
N ALA A 141 9.35 11.48 -16.83
CA ALA A 141 10.42 12.23 -16.20
C ALA A 141 10.09 13.73 -16.09
N ALA A 142 9.52 14.32 -17.13
CA ALA A 142 9.08 15.72 -17.11
C ALA A 142 7.99 15.95 -16.05
N TRP A 143 6.95 15.12 -16.04
CA TRP A 143 5.91 15.15 -15.02
C TRP A 143 6.48 15.01 -13.59
N HIS A 144 7.34 14.01 -13.37
CA HIS A 144 7.95 13.77 -12.06
C HIS A 144 8.76 14.97 -11.56
N SER A 145 9.52 15.62 -12.44
CA SER A 145 10.33 16.79 -12.08
C SER A 145 9.49 18.01 -11.71
N ALA A 146 8.30 18.16 -12.29
CA ALA A 146 7.39 19.26 -12.02
C ALA A 146 6.67 19.15 -10.66
N LEU A 147 6.70 17.98 -10.01
CA LEU A 147 6.03 17.79 -8.72
C LEU A 147 6.74 18.56 -7.58
N PRO A 148 5.97 19.13 -6.61
CA PRO A 148 6.47 20.20 -5.72
C PRO A 148 7.46 19.73 -4.66
N SER A 149 7.48 18.46 -4.26
CA SER A 149 8.38 17.97 -3.21
C SER A 149 8.80 16.52 -3.40
N ASP A 150 9.93 16.12 -2.83
CA ASP A 150 10.46 14.75 -2.92
C ASP A 150 9.49 13.69 -2.38
N GLY A 151 8.79 14.00 -1.29
CA GLY A 151 7.79 13.11 -0.72
C GLY A 151 6.60 12.88 -1.67
N ILE A 152 6.12 13.95 -2.32
CA ILE A 152 5.06 13.90 -3.33
C ILE A 152 5.56 13.18 -4.57
N ARG A 153 6.76 13.49 -5.06
CA ARG A 153 7.40 12.82 -6.20
C ARG A 153 7.44 11.32 -6.00
N THR A 154 8.01 10.89 -4.88
CA THR A 154 8.12 9.46 -4.57
C THR A 154 6.76 8.77 -4.45
N ALA A 155 5.81 9.35 -3.72
CA ALA A 155 4.50 8.77 -3.51
C ALA A 155 3.70 8.65 -4.81
N SER A 156 3.67 9.72 -5.60
CA SER A 156 2.96 9.76 -6.88
C SER A 156 3.61 8.83 -7.90
N TYR A 157 4.94 8.79 -7.96
CA TYR A 157 5.66 7.86 -8.82
C TYR A 157 5.43 6.39 -8.45
N GLN A 158 5.41 6.05 -7.16
CA GLN A 158 5.05 4.71 -6.70
C GLN A 158 3.63 4.33 -7.11
N THR A 159 2.69 5.30 -7.07
CA THR A 159 1.31 5.08 -7.49
C THR A 159 1.21 4.85 -8.98
N LEU A 160 1.83 5.72 -9.78
CA LEU A 160 1.87 5.59 -11.24
C LEU A 160 2.53 4.28 -11.66
N ARG A 161 3.69 3.97 -11.11
CA ARG A 161 4.41 2.72 -11.43
C ARG A 161 3.59 1.47 -11.12
N ALA A 162 2.94 1.42 -9.95
CA ALA A 162 2.10 0.29 -9.58
C ALA A 162 0.88 0.13 -10.51
N MET A 163 0.28 1.24 -10.93
CA MET A 163 -0.83 1.26 -11.86
C MET A 163 -0.40 0.78 -13.25
N LEU A 164 0.74 1.25 -13.76
CA LEU A 164 1.25 0.86 -15.07
C LEU A 164 1.81 -0.57 -15.07
N THR A 165 2.33 -1.08 -13.95
CA THR A 165 2.66 -2.52 -13.85
C THR A 165 1.40 -3.37 -14.00
N ALA A 166 0.30 -3.00 -13.32
CA ALA A 166 -0.97 -3.69 -13.50
C ALA A 166 -1.54 -3.57 -14.92
N ALA A 167 -1.22 -2.48 -15.63
CA ALA A 167 -1.60 -2.33 -17.05
C ALA A 167 -0.84 -3.33 -17.94
N VAL A 168 0.46 -3.51 -17.72
CA VAL A 168 1.28 -4.48 -18.45
C VAL A 168 0.78 -5.91 -18.25
N ASP A 169 0.33 -6.23 -17.03
CA ASP A 169 -0.17 -7.56 -16.66
C ASP A 169 -1.63 -7.81 -17.12
N SER A 170 -2.30 -6.80 -17.72
CA SER A 170 -3.71 -6.86 -18.11
C SER A 170 -3.91 -7.11 -19.59
N GLU A 171 -4.84 -7.99 -19.95
CA GLU A 171 -5.28 -8.19 -21.33
C GLU A 171 -6.14 -7.03 -21.90
N GLU A 172 -6.53 -6.08 -21.06
CA GLU A 172 -7.38 -4.95 -21.46
C GLU A 172 -6.57 -3.78 -22.02
N THR A 173 -5.23 -3.84 -21.94
CA THR A 173 -4.33 -2.79 -22.41
C THR A 173 -3.33 -3.36 -23.43
N SER A 174 -2.80 -2.49 -24.29
CA SER A 174 -1.72 -2.84 -25.22
C SER A 174 -0.33 -2.47 -24.69
N LEU A 175 -0.22 -2.11 -23.42
CA LEU A 175 1.06 -1.71 -22.83
C LEU A 175 1.93 -2.94 -22.60
N THR A 176 3.04 -3.07 -23.33
CA THR A 176 3.93 -4.23 -23.24
C THR A 176 5.01 -4.11 -22.19
N GLU A 177 5.34 -2.89 -21.77
CA GLU A 177 6.35 -2.63 -20.75
C GLU A 177 6.02 -1.38 -19.94
N ASN A 178 6.47 -1.35 -18.68
CA ASN A 178 6.24 -0.21 -17.82
C ASN A 178 7.22 0.93 -18.13
N PRO A 179 6.73 2.11 -18.58
CA PRO A 179 7.58 3.25 -18.91
C PRO A 179 8.16 3.99 -17.70
N CYS A 180 7.81 3.61 -16.45
CA CYS A 180 8.37 4.17 -15.23
C CYS A 180 9.80 3.66 -14.98
N ARG A 181 10.79 4.30 -15.60
CA ARG A 181 12.21 3.87 -15.57
C ARG A 181 13.15 4.77 -14.77
N ILE A 182 12.63 5.73 -13.98
CA ILE A 182 13.47 6.64 -13.17
C ILE A 182 14.07 5.86 -12.00
N ARG A 183 15.39 5.72 -12.00
CA ARG A 183 16.13 5.02 -10.94
C ARG A 183 15.95 5.75 -9.60
N GLY A 184 15.66 5.03 -8.53
CA GLY A 184 15.51 5.57 -7.18
C GLY A 184 14.22 6.35 -6.92
N ALA A 185 13.42 6.72 -7.94
CA ALA A 185 12.21 7.52 -7.73
C ALA A 185 11.10 6.80 -6.94
N SER A 186 11.11 5.48 -6.91
CA SER A 186 10.19 4.67 -6.09
C SER A 186 10.67 4.51 -4.64
N THR A 187 11.93 4.82 -4.38
CA THR A 187 12.50 4.76 -3.05
C THR A 187 12.42 6.18 -2.50
N ALA A 188 11.64 6.40 -1.44
CA ALA A 188 11.84 7.61 -0.68
C ALA A 188 13.36 7.64 -0.43
N ARG A 189 14.06 8.68 -0.90
CA ARG A 189 15.31 9.02 -0.27
C ARG A 189 14.91 9.20 1.20
N GLN A 190 15.02 8.13 1.96
CA GLN A 190 15.37 8.28 3.34
C GLN A 190 16.76 8.93 3.26
N THR A 191 16.79 10.24 3.04
CA THR A 191 17.65 10.98 3.89
C THR A 191 17.24 10.47 5.24
N MET A 192 18.02 9.58 5.80
CA MET A 192 18.12 9.38 7.23
C MET A 192 18.58 10.73 7.78
N GLY A 193 17.83 11.79 7.44
CA GLY A 193 17.83 13.05 8.12
C GLY A 193 17.47 12.61 9.51
N GLU A 194 18.47 12.67 10.34
CA GLU A 194 18.49 12.31 11.73
C GLU A 194 17.11 12.55 12.30
N ARG A 195 16.42 11.45 12.59
CA ARG A 195 15.09 11.52 13.19
C ARG A 195 15.24 12.31 14.46
N TYR A 196 14.36 13.26 14.69
CA TYR A 196 14.39 13.96 15.96
C TYR A 196 14.11 12.95 17.07
N LEU A 197 15.11 12.73 17.91
CA LEU A 197 15.00 11.87 19.07
C LEU A 197 14.67 12.76 20.28
N LEU A 198 13.48 12.58 20.82
CA LEU A 198 13.08 13.24 22.05
C LEU A 198 14.02 12.85 23.19
N SER A 199 14.35 13.82 24.06
CA SER A 199 15.01 13.56 25.32
C SER A 199 14.00 13.18 26.42
N PRO A 200 14.41 12.56 27.53
CA PRO A 200 13.55 12.30 28.68
C PRO A 200 12.91 13.57 29.25
N THR A 201 13.66 14.67 29.29
CA THR A 201 13.20 15.98 29.79
C THR A 201 12.13 16.58 28.88
N GLU A 202 12.27 16.47 27.56
CA GLU A 202 11.25 16.93 26.62
C GLU A 202 9.97 16.09 26.73
N VAL A 203 10.08 14.76 26.88
CA VAL A 203 8.90 13.89 27.08
C VAL A 203 8.16 14.28 28.34
N ALA A 204 8.87 14.53 29.48
CA ALA A 204 8.27 14.99 30.71
C ALA A 204 7.58 16.34 30.53
N ALA A 205 8.27 17.34 29.97
CA ALA A 205 7.72 18.67 29.71
C ALA A 205 6.47 18.63 28.83
N ILE A 206 6.48 17.81 27.77
CA ILE A 206 5.29 17.62 26.93
C ILE A 206 4.13 17.00 27.73
N SER A 207 4.42 15.99 28.58
CA SER A 207 3.41 15.32 29.38
C SER A 207 2.74 16.26 30.42
N GLU A 208 3.47 17.23 30.91
CA GLU A 208 2.97 18.23 31.88
C GLU A 208 2.05 19.27 31.24
N VAL A 209 2.39 19.73 30.02
CA VAL A 209 1.67 20.83 29.38
C VAL A 209 0.59 20.38 28.39
N ILE A 210 0.58 19.12 27.98
CA ILE A 210 -0.45 18.59 27.10
C ILE A 210 -1.80 18.55 27.83
N ARG A 211 -2.88 18.59 27.06
CA ARG A 211 -4.23 18.43 27.66
C ARG A 211 -4.27 17.24 28.61
N PRO A 212 -4.93 17.37 29.77
CA PRO A 212 -4.95 16.33 30.81
C PRO A 212 -5.49 14.97 30.36
N ASP A 213 -6.41 14.96 29.37
CA ASP A 213 -6.94 13.74 28.75
C ASP A 213 -5.95 13.02 27.82
N LEU A 214 -4.78 13.62 27.55
CA LEU A 214 -3.74 13.04 26.68
C LEU A 214 -2.40 12.85 27.41
N SER A 215 -2.25 13.24 28.68
CA SER A 215 -1.01 13.08 29.42
C SER A 215 -0.62 11.60 29.57
N ALA A 216 -1.54 10.73 29.94
CA ALA A 216 -1.31 9.28 29.98
C ALA A 216 -1.02 8.68 28.62
N LEU A 217 -1.54 9.26 27.52
CA LEU A 217 -1.20 8.84 26.17
C LEU A 217 0.27 9.13 25.82
N VAL A 218 0.79 10.28 26.22
CA VAL A 218 2.22 10.64 26.07
C VAL A 218 3.09 9.61 26.79
N THR A 219 2.80 9.36 28.06
CA THR A 219 3.53 8.39 28.90
C THR A 219 3.49 6.99 28.30
N LEU A 220 2.29 6.53 27.88
CA LEU A 220 2.10 5.24 27.23
C LEU A 220 2.93 5.10 25.93
N LEU A 221 2.90 6.12 25.08
CA LEU A 221 3.61 6.07 23.80
C LEU A 221 5.14 6.16 24.00
N ALA A 222 5.59 6.89 25.00
CA ALA A 222 7.01 7.00 25.34
C ALA A 222 7.59 5.72 25.96
N ASP A 223 6.78 4.91 26.62
CA ASP A 223 7.18 3.61 27.18
C ASP A 223 6.92 2.46 26.19
N ALA A 224 5.65 2.21 25.88
CA ALA A 224 5.22 1.05 25.09
C ALA A 224 5.51 1.21 23.59
N GLY A 225 5.70 2.42 23.09
CA GLY A 225 5.99 2.71 21.69
C GLY A 225 4.90 2.25 20.72
N LEU A 226 3.63 2.26 21.12
CA LEU A 226 2.50 1.94 20.25
C LEU A 226 2.40 2.93 19.09
N ARG A 227 1.78 2.51 17.99
CA ARG A 227 1.35 3.48 16.98
C ARG A 227 0.18 4.29 17.52
N ILE A 228 0.09 5.58 17.18
CA ILE A 228 -0.99 6.44 17.69
C ILE A 228 -2.38 5.81 17.49
N ASN A 229 -2.66 5.25 16.32
CA ASN A 229 -3.95 4.62 16.05
C ASN A 229 -4.14 3.26 16.77
N GLU A 230 -3.10 2.60 17.23
CA GLU A 230 -3.18 1.44 18.13
C GLU A 230 -3.56 1.93 19.54
N ALA A 231 -2.89 2.96 20.04
CA ALA A 231 -3.19 3.53 21.36
C ALA A 231 -4.61 4.12 21.44
N LEU A 232 -5.04 4.88 20.43
CA LEU A 232 -6.40 5.44 20.38
C LEU A 232 -7.50 4.38 20.16
N ALA A 233 -7.14 3.15 19.78
CA ALA A 233 -8.07 2.02 19.63
C ALA A 233 -8.21 1.20 20.92
N LEU A 234 -7.45 1.50 21.98
CA LEU A 234 -7.47 0.73 23.22
C LEU A 234 -8.82 0.87 23.94
N HIS A 235 -9.35 -0.24 24.38
CA HIS A 235 -10.44 -0.37 25.31
C HIS A 235 -9.90 -0.73 26.70
N ARG A 236 -10.69 -0.52 27.75
CA ARG A 236 -10.32 -0.91 29.12
C ARG A 236 -9.96 -2.39 29.21
N ASP A 237 -10.70 -3.24 28.51
CA ASP A 237 -10.50 -4.69 28.48
C ASP A 237 -9.14 -5.12 27.87
N ASP A 238 -8.44 -4.20 27.16
CA ASP A 238 -7.11 -4.46 26.62
C ASP A 238 -5.99 -4.17 27.66
N LEU A 239 -6.33 -3.59 28.82
CA LEU A 239 -5.39 -3.18 29.85
C LEU A 239 -5.47 -4.12 31.04
N HIS A 240 -4.38 -4.79 31.34
CA HIS A 240 -4.23 -5.71 32.47
C HIS A 240 -3.25 -5.07 33.47
N LEU A 241 -3.76 -4.12 34.29
CA LEU A 241 -2.96 -3.36 35.23
C LEU A 241 -2.95 -4.08 36.60
N GLY A 242 -1.98 -4.97 36.78
CA GLY A 242 -1.77 -5.67 38.06
C GLY A 242 -0.70 -5.01 38.94
N THR A 243 -0.60 -5.42 40.19
CA THR A 243 0.37 -4.88 41.18
C THR A 243 1.82 -5.30 40.88
N THR A 244 2.03 -6.47 40.27
CA THR A 244 3.35 -7.02 39.96
C THR A 244 3.72 -6.88 38.47
N THR A 245 2.73 -6.86 37.59
CA THR A 245 2.90 -6.73 36.15
C THR A 245 1.77 -5.92 35.54
N ALA A 246 2.11 -5.09 34.56
CA ALA A 246 1.12 -4.37 33.76
C ALA A 246 1.35 -4.70 32.26
N VAL A 247 0.29 -5.19 31.61
CA VAL A 247 0.34 -5.67 30.21
C VAL A 247 -0.78 -5.03 29.40
N ILE A 248 -0.48 -4.69 28.16
CA ILE A 248 -1.43 -4.14 27.20
C ILE A 248 -1.56 -5.09 26.02
N ASP A 249 -2.78 -5.47 25.69
CA ASP A 249 -3.11 -6.29 24.52
C ASP A 249 -3.29 -5.37 23.30
N VAL A 250 -2.35 -5.43 22.35
CA VAL A 250 -2.34 -4.61 21.14
C VAL A 250 -2.81 -5.44 19.96
N ALA A 251 -4.09 -5.64 19.83
CA ALA A 251 -4.71 -6.42 18.75
C ALA A 251 -5.40 -5.55 17.70
N HIS A 252 -5.69 -4.29 18.01
CA HIS A 252 -6.52 -3.42 17.20
C HIS A 252 -5.83 -2.09 16.87
N SER A 253 -6.35 -1.43 15.85
CA SER A 253 -5.96 -0.08 15.43
C SER A 253 -7.18 0.65 14.90
N LEU A 254 -7.23 1.97 15.02
CA LEU A 254 -8.29 2.73 14.38
C LEU A 254 -8.13 2.70 12.87
N VAL A 255 -9.20 2.37 12.19
CA VAL A 255 -9.34 2.44 10.74
C VAL A 255 -10.50 3.35 10.38
N ARG A 256 -10.37 4.05 9.25
CA ARG A 256 -11.40 4.96 8.78
C ARG A 256 -12.32 4.22 7.80
N ALA A 257 -13.60 4.15 8.13
CA ALA A 257 -14.68 3.66 7.27
C ALA A 257 -15.56 4.86 6.87
N GLY A 258 -15.34 5.39 5.67
CA GLY A 258 -15.97 6.66 5.25
C GLY A 258 -15.56 7.84 6.12
N THR A 259 -16.54 8.47 6.80
CA THR A 259 -16.34 9.55 7.78
C THR A 259 -16.04 9.04 9.17
N ASP A 260 -16.37 7.79 9.47
CA ASP A 260 -16.33 7.22 10.80
C ASP A 260 -15.00 6.53 11.12
N LEU A 261 -14.70 6.44 12.42
CA LEU A 261 -13.59 5.63 12.92
C LEU A 261 -14.15 4.34 13.50
N THR A 262 -13.53 3.24 13.11
CA THR A 262 -13.86 1.91 13.62
C THR A 262 -12.61 1.21 14.13
N ARG A 263 -12.79 0.28 15.05
CA ARG A 263 -11.74 -0.58 15.57
C ARG A 263 -11.54 -1.75 14.60
N GLY A 264 -10.40 -1.80 13.95
CA GLY A 264 -10.02 -2.84 13.01
C GLY A 264 -8.71 -3.54 13.42
N PRO A 265 -8.25 -4.53 12.66
CA PRO A 265 -6.97 -5.18 12.94
C PRO A 265 -5.80 -4.21 12.81
N THR A 266 -4.70 -4.50 13.50
CA THR A 266 -3.44 -3.74 13.35
C THR A 266 -2.92 -3.82 11.91
N LYS A 267 -2.07 -2.87 11.52
CA LYS A 267 -1.47 -2.81 10.17
C LYS A 267 -0.76 -4.12 9.76
N THR A 268 -0.15 -4.81 10.72
CA THR A 268 0.55 -6.08 10.48
C THR A 268 -0.35 -7.30 10.66
N LYS A 269 -1.60 -7.12 11.11
CA LYS A 269 -2.56 -8.17 11.48
C LYS A 269 -2.01 -9.17 12.52
N ARG A 270 -0.99 -8.77 13.29
CA ARG A 270 -0.37 -9.59 14.35
C ARG A 270 -0.66 -8.91 15.69
N PRO A 271 -1.49 -9.52 16.55
CA PRO A 271 -1.67 -9.07 17.93
C PRO A 271 -0.36 -9.28 18.69
N ARG A 272 -0.13 -8.44 19.69
CA ARG A 272 1.01 -8.56 20.59
C ARG A 272 0.65 -8.07 21.98
N ARG A 273 1.34 -8.58 22.97
CA ARG A 273 1.29 -8.13 24.35
C ARG A 273 2.50 -7.26 24.65
N VAL A 274 2.28 -6.11 25.26
CA VAL A 274 3.34 -5.16 25.59
C VAL A 274 3.30 -4.89 27.08
N GLN A 275 4.35 -5.28 27.78
CA GLN A 275 4.52 -4.90 29.19
C GLN A 275 4.89 -3.42 29.29
N VAL A 276 4.38 -2.75 30.30
CA VAL A 276 4.68 -1.34 30.59
C VAL A 276 5.31 -1.20 31.97
N THR A 277 6.00 -0.09 32.18
CA THR A 277 6.64 0.24 33.46
C THR A 277 5.59 0.54 34.55
N PRO A 278 5.94 0.39 35.83
CA PRO A 278 5.03 0.72 36.93
C PRO A 278 4.50 2.16 36.86
N SER A 279 5.35 3.12 36.48
CA SER A 279 4.95 4.53 36.29
C SER A 279 3.91 4.72 35.20
N THR A 280 4.05 4.01 34.07
CA THR A 280 3.05 4.02 33.00
C THR A 280 1.74 3.37 33.43
N ALA A 281 1.82 2.27 34.19
CA ALA A 281 0.65 1.60 34.74
C ALA A 281 -0.13 2.52 35.71
N ALA A 282 0.56 3.22 36.62
CA ALA A 282 -0.05 4.20 37.53
C ALA A 282 -0.71 5.35 36.75
N ALA A 283 -0.01 5.94 35.76
CA ALA A 283 -0.58 7.01 34.93
C ALA A 283 -1.84 6.56 34.15
N LEU A 284 -1.86 5.31 33.69
CA LEU A 284 -3.05 4.73 33.04
C LEU A 284 -4.18 4.49 34.04
N ALA A 285 -3.89 4.00 35.24
CA ALA A 285 -4.90 3.81 36.31
C ALA A 285 -5.57 5.14 36.66
N ASP A 286 -4.78 6.18 36.98
CA ASP A 286 -5.29 7.52 37.24
C ASP A 286 -6.13 8.10 36.11
N HIS A 287 -5.70 7.84 34.87
CA HIS A 287 -6.46 8.25 33.69
C HIS A 287 -7.80 7.51 33.58
N LEU A 288 -7.82 6.20 33.83
CA LEU A 288 -9.04 5.40 33.79
C LEU A 288 -10.04 5.83 34.86
N ASP A 289 -9.57 6.21 36.05
CA ASP A 289 -10.42 6.70 37.11
C ASP A 289 -11.11 8.03 36.76
N ARG A 290 -10.40 8.93 36.06
CA ARG A 290 -10.97 10.19 35.55
C ARG A 290 -12.02 10.00 34.46
N PHE A 291 -11.95 8.89 33.72
CA PHE A 291 -12.87 8.56 32.62
C PHE A 291 -13.61 7.24 32.88
N ALA A 292 -14.08 7.03 34.14
CA ALA A 292 -14.61 5.76 34.64
C ALA A 292 -15.71 5.15 33.75
N GLU A 293 -16.59 5.97 33.20
CA GLU A 293 -17.71 5.54 32.36
C GLU A 293 -17.33 5.18 30.91
N ALA A 294 -16.13 5.54 30.47
CA ALA A 294 -15.73 5.35 29.11
C ALA A 294 -15.12 3.95 28.87
N ARG A 295 -15.66 3.18 27.95
CA ARG A 295 -15.05 1.92 27.50
C ARG A 295 -13.73 2.15 26.76
N ILE A 296 -13.62 3.24 25.99
CA ILE A 296 -12.43 3.64 25.23
C ILE A 296 -11.46 4.31 26.18
N VAL A 297 -10.18 3.89 26.17
CA VAL A 297 -9.16 4.45 27.07
C VAL A 297 -8.92 5.93 26.80
N PHE A 298 -8.83 6.34 25.54
CA PHE A 298 -8.64 7.74 25.14
C PHE A 298 -9.83 8.22 24.29
N PRO A 299 -10.97 8.55 24.93
CA PRO A 299 -12.17 8.96 24.19
C PRO A 299 -12.01 10.35 23.61
N ALA A 300 -12.76 10.62 22.53
CA ALA A 300 -12.91 11.99 22.04
C ALA A 300 -13.73 12.83 23.04
N PRO A 301 -13.58 14.19 23.08
CA PRO A 301 -14.30 15.05 24.02
C PRO A 301 -15.84 14.95 23.93
N ARG A 302 -16.36 14.54 22.77
CA ARG A 302 -17.80 14.32 22.54
C ARG A 302 -18.20 12.85 22.55
N GLY A 303 -17.35 11.98 23.10
CA GLY A 303 -17.50 10.52 23.05
C GLY A 303 -17.00 9.90 21.76
N GLY A 304 -16.92 8.55 21.75
CA GLY A 304 -16.40 7.79 20.62
C GLY A 304 -14.88 7.86 20.47
N TYR A 305 -14.37 7.37 19.33
CA TYR A 305 -12.93 7.33 19.08
C TYR A 305 -12.36 8.71 18.73
N MET A 306 -11.24 9.05 19.34
CA MET A 306 -10.49 10.27 19.04
C MET A 306 -9.80 10.15 17.67
N ARG A 307 -9.87 11.20 16.85
CA ARG A 307 -9.13 11.29 15.59
C ARG A 307 -7.66 11.56 15.84
N ASP A 308 -6.79 10.88 15.10
CA ASP A 308 -5.34 11.13 15.12
C ASP A 308 -4.98 12.59 14.81
N SER A 309 -5.76 13.26 13.97
CA SER A 309 -5.61 14.69 13.66
C SER A 309 -5.90 15.59 14.87
N THR A 310 -6.90 15.22 15.71
CA THR A 310 -7.23 15.93 16.95
C THR A 310 -6.11 15.76 17.98
N ALA A 311 -5.65 14.54 18.21
CA ALA A 311 -4.52 14.26 19.06
C ALA A 311 -3.23 14.95 18.57
N SER A 312 -2.98 14.94 17.25
CA SER A 312 -1.81 15.61 16.66
C SER A 312 -1.86 17.13 16.76
N LYS A 313 -3.07 17.73 16.74
CA LYS A 313 -3.22 19.18 17.01
C LYS A 313 -2.84 19.50 18.45
N ALA A 314 -3.32 18.70 19.43
CA ALA A 314 -2.97 18.86 20.82
C ALA A 314 -1.46 18.69 21.07
N LEU A 315 -0.83 17.68 20.43
CA LEU A 315 0.61 17.48 20.53
C LEU A 315 1.40 18.68 19.99
N ARG A 316 1.02 19.26 18.83
CA ARG A 316 1.69 20.45 18.31
C ARG A 316 1.63 21.65 19.26
N SER A 317 0.46 21.86 19.87
CA SER A 317 0.32 22.89 20.90
C SER A 317 1.20 22.61 22.12
N ALA A 318 1.27 21.35 22.57
CA ALA A 318 2.10 20.96 23.70
C ALA A 318 3.61 21.07 23.40
N LEU A 319 4.07 20.69 22.22
CA LEU A 319 5.47 20.89 21.79
C LEU A 319 5.87 22.37 21.85
N SER A 320 5.01 23.25 21.35
CA SER A 320 5.24 24.71 21.42
C SER A 320 5.26 25.22 22.87
N ALA A 321 4.32 24.78 23.70
CA ALA A 321 4.23 25.19 25.11
C ALA A 321 5.39 24.66 25.94
N ALA A 322 5.90 23.47 25.65
CA ALA A 322 7.07 22.86 26.27
C ALA A 322 8.40 23.43 25.77
N GLY A 323 8.38 24.38 24.82
CA GLY A 323 9.61 24.92 24.22
C GLY A 323 10.40 23.93 23.37
N VAL A 324 9.77 22.82 22.93
CA VAL A 324 10.42 21.78 22.11
C VAL A 324 10.46 22.23 20.66
N VAL A 325 11.64 22.53 20.16
CA VAL A 325 11.86 22.98 18.77
C VAL A 325 12.29 21.80 17.91
N ILE A 326 11.40 21.37 17.00
CA ILE A 326 11.73 20.35 16.02
C ILE A 326 12.45 21.00 14.84
N PRO A 327 13.70 20.60 14.52
CA PRO A 327 14.43 21.19 13.39
C PRO A 327 13.69 21.00 12.07
N PRO A 328 13.86 21.94 11.10
CA PRO A 328 13.28 21.81 9.76
C PRO A 328 13.67 20.48 9.10
N GLY A 329 12.70 19.85 8.44
CA GLY A 329 12.91 18.56 7.78
C GLY A 329 12.87 17.33 8.69
N ARG A 330 12.76 17.51 10.01
CA ARG A 330 12.59 16.40 10.98
C ARG A 330 11.13 16.23 11.39
N TYR A 331 10.75 15.00 11.70
CA TYR A 331 9.40 14.66 12.11
C TYR A 331 9.28 14.58 13.64
N GLY A 332 8.45 15.47 14.21
CA GLY A 332 8.21 15.56 15.66
C GLY A 332 6.78 15.18 16.08
N GLY A 333 6.04 14.40 15.29
CA GLY A 333 4.70 13.93 15.65
C GLY A 333 4.72 12.69 16.56
N TRP A 334 3.57 12.09 16.80
CA TRP A 334 3.41 10.91 17.67
C TRP A 334 4.39 9.77 17.37
N HIS A 335 4.88 9.66 16.13
CA HIS A 335 5.87 8.65 15.79
C HIS A 335 7.25 8.88 16.42
N ALA A 336 7.56 10.12 16.83
CA ALA A 336 8.80 10.43 17.57
C ALA A 336 8.83 9.73 18.95
N PHE A 337 7.69 9.60 19.64
CA PHE A 337 7.60 8.84 20.89
C PHE A 337 7.89 7.36 20.69
N ARG A 338 7.44 6.80 19.59
CA ARG A 338 7.76 5.41 19.26
C ARG A 338 9.25 5.21 18.95
N HIS A 339 9.90 6.19 18.31
CA HIS A 339 11.35 6.17 18.12
C HIS A 339 12.09 6.30 19.46
N TYR A 340 11.63 7.21 20.31
CA TYR A 340 12.12 7.37 21.68
C TYR A 340 12.03 6.05 22.47
N ALA A 341 10.87 5.42 22.52
CA ALA A 341 10.65 4.14 23.19
C ALA A 341 11.57 3.03 22.63
N ALA A 342 11.70 2.94 21.30
CA ALA A 342 12.53 1.93 20.66
C ALA A 342 14.02 2.14 20.94
N THR A 343 14.47 3.40 20.94
CA THR A 343 15.87 3.75 21.28
C THR A 343 16.19 3.38 22.72
N ARG A 344 15.33 3.79 23.68
CA ARG A 344 15.53 3.45 25.09
C ARG A 344 15.51 1.95 25.35
N TYR A 345 14.58 1.23 24.70
CA TYR A 345 14.48 -0.21 24.86
C TYR A 345 15.69 -0.94 24.27
N GLY A 346 16.21 -0.45 23.14
CA GLY A 346 17.46 -0.95 22.56
C GLY A 346 18.70 -0.63 23.41
N GLN A 347 18.80 0.60 23.94
CA GLN A 347 19.87 1.03 24.86
C GLN A 347 19.86 0.26 26.20
N ALA A 348 18.67 -0.21 26.62
CA ALA A 348 18.54 -1.08 27.81
C ALA A 348 18.92 -2.56 27.52
N GLY A 349 19.52 -2.86 26.37
CA GLY A 349 20.06 -4.19 26.06
C GLY A 349 19.06 -5.16 25.42
N ALA A 350 17.93 -4.67 24.89
CA ALA A 350 16.98 -5.55 24.25
C ALA A 350 17.53 -6.16 22.95
N SER A 351 17.36 -7.47 22.78
CA SER A 351 17.75 -8.16 21.55
C SER A 351 16.91 -7.69 20.35
N THR A 352 17.42 -7.90 19.11
CA THR A 352 16.68 -7.59 17.88
C THR A 352 15.28 -8.25 17.88
N SER A 353 15.19 -9.49 18.32
CA SER A 353 13.92 -10.22 18.40
C SER A 353 12.97 -9.61 19.42
N ALA A 354 13.45 -9.21 20.60
CA ALA A 354 12.65 -8.53 21.61
C ALA A 354 12.09 -7.19 21.10
N ILE A 355 12.93 -6.39 20.44
CA ILE A 355 12.52 -5.13 19.81
C ILE A 355 11.45 -5.41 18.74
N MET A 356 11.66 -6.39 17.85
CA MET A 356 10.69 -6.75 16.81
C MET A 356 9.34 -7.14 17.39
N ILE A 357 9.32 -7.97 18.44
CA ILE A 357 8.09 -8.42 19.10
C ILE A 357 7.36 -7.23 19.72
N ARG A 358 8.07 -6.44 20.58
CA ARG A 358 7.49 -5.30 21.31
C ARG A 358 6.86 -4.27 20.35
N PHE A 359 7.59 -3.91 19.29
CA PHE A 359 7.15 -2.89 18.35
C PHE A 359 6.33 -3.44 17.18
N GLY A 360 6.17 -4.77 17.05
CA GLY A 360 5.43 -5.39 15.94
C GLY A 360 6.07 -5.09 14.59
N TRP A 361 7.40 -5.18 14.50
CA TRP A 361 8.15 -5.09 13.26
C TRP A 361 8.37 -6.46 12.64
N THR A 362 8.39 -6.50 11.32
CA THR A 362 8.56 -7.74 10.55
C THR A 362 9.91 -7.86 9.87
N ARG A 363 10.70 -6.76 9.88
CA ARG A 363 12.02 -6.71 9.25
C ARG A 363 13.08 -6.42 10.30
N PRO A 364 14.12 -7.26 10.42
CA PRO A 364 15.20 -7.06 11.38
C PRO A 364 15.91 -5.71 11.23
N GLU A 365 16.05 -5.21 10.00
CA GLU A 365 16.72 -3.94 9.73
C GLU A 365 16.06 -2.75 10.46
N GLN A 366 14.75 -2.85 10.70
CA GLN A 366 14.01 -1.82 11.45
C GLN A 366 14.42 -1.79 12.94
N ALA A 367 14.76 -2.95 13.52
CA ALA A 367 15.15 -3.08 14.92
C ALA A 367 16.64 -2.77 15.12
N MET A 368 17.50 -3.18 14.17
CA MET A 368 18.95 -3.00 14.25
C MET A 368 19.36 -1.53 14.36
N HIS A 369 18.58 -0.59 13.81
CA HIS A 369 18.81 0.85 13.95
C HIS A 369 18.77 1.36 15.39
N TYR A 370 18.20 0.61 16.32
CA TYR A 370 18.04 0.98 17.72
C TYR A 370 19.01 0.23 18.65
N GLN A 371 19.81 -0.65 18.08
CA GLN A 371 20.87 -1.34 18.80
C GLN A 371 22.20 -0.62 18.55
N ARG A 372 22.87 -0.21 19.60
CA ARG A 372 24.24 0.28 19.54
C ARG A 372 25.16 -0.73 20.21
N ALA A 373 26.24 -1.09 19.54
CA ALA A 373 27.35 -1.80 20.12
C ALA A 373 28.44 -0.76 20.41
N ASP A 374 28.36 -0.12 21.57
CA ASP A 374 29.44 0.72 22.11
C ASP A 374 30.04 0.07 23.37
N ALA A 375 31.15 0.61 23.85
CA ALA A 375 31.85 0.07 25.01
C ALA A 375 31.02 0.04 26.30
N ASP A 376 30.09 0.99 26.45
CA ASP A 376 29.18 1.04 27.59
C ASP A 376 28.15 -0.09 27.52
N TYR A 377 27.68 -0.42 26.30
CA TYR A 377 26.79 -1.56 26.08
C TYR A 377 27.48 -2.90 26.36
N GLU A 378 28.74 -3.06 25.91
CA GLU A 378 29.54 -4.25 26.21
C GLU A 378 29.74 -4.42 27.71
N ARG A 379 30.09 -3.34 28.41
CA ARG A 379 30.22 -3.35 29.87
C ARG A 379 28.94 -3.77 30.58
N MET A 380 27.81 -3.20 30.16
CA MET A 380 26.50 -3.55 30.73
C MET A 380 26.18 -5.04 30.54
N ILE A 381 26.53 -5.64 29.37
CA ILE A 381 26.34 -7.08 29.14
C ILE A 381 27.21 -7.90 30.06
N LEU A 382 28.48 -7.52 30.23
CA LEU A 382 29.43 -8.21 31.11
C LEU A 382 28.96 -8.15 32.59
N ASP A 383 28.49 -7.00 33.04
CA ASP A 383 27.91 -6.84 34.40
C ASP A 383 26.65 -7.73 34.59
N GLN A 384 25.78 -7.81 33.59
CA GLN A 384 24.62 -8.71 33.67
C GLN A 384 25.04 -10.20 33.66
N MET A 385 26.08 -10.55 32.95
CA MET A 385 26.63 -11.92 32.97
C MET A 385 27.21 -12.24 34.34
N ALA A 386 28.00 -11.36 34.90
CA ALA A 386 28.61 -11.51 36.26
C ALA A 386 27.49 -11.63 37.32
N ALA A 387 26.49 -10.75 37.30
CA ALA A 387 25.37 -10.81 38.22
C ALA A 387 24.58 -12.13 38.15
N ARG A 388 24.38 -12.66 36.93
CA ARG A 388 23.70 -13.97 36.73
C ARG A 388 24.54 -15.16 37.21
N ALA A 389 25.86 -15.03 37.16
CA ALA A 389 26.81 -16.03 37.65
C ALA A 389 27.03 -15.91 39.18
N GLY A 390 26.49 -14.89 39.86
CA GLY A 390 26.75 -14.62 41.24
C GLY A 390 28.14 -14.02 41.52
N GLU A 391 28.79 -13.50 40.45
CA GLU A 391 30.07 -12.79 40.53
C GLU A 391 29.86 -11.29 40.79
N ALA A 392 30.79 -10.64 41.42
CA ALA A 392 30.74 -9.19 41.62
C ALA A 392 30.83 -8.46 40.27
N THR A 393 29.95 -7.50 40.00
CA THR A 393 29.97 -6.64 38.84
C THR A 393 31.15 -5.66 38.89
N TRP A 394 31.55 -5.11 37.75
CA TRP A 394 32.61 -4.06 37.70
C TRP A 394 32.21 -2.83 38.54
N ALA A 395 30.90 -2.49 38.61
CA ALA A 395 30.42 -1.40 39.44
C ALA A 395 30.62 -1.69 40.94
N GLU A 396 30.25 -2.88 41.40
CA GLU A 396 30.44 -3.31 42.81
C GLU A 396 31.94 -3.44 43.15
N GLN A 397 32.78 -3.92 42.25
CA GLN A 397 34.22 -4.00 42.44
C GLN A 397 34.86 -2.59 42.51
N ALA A 398 34.41 -1.64 41.68
CA ALA A 398 34.89 -0.27 41.72
C ALA A 398 34.49 0.45 43.00
N GLU A 399 33.26 0.21 43.51
CA GLU A 399 32.76 0.75 44.76
C GLU A 399 33.50 0.16 45.98
N ALA A 400 33.84 -1.16 45.94
CA ALA A 400 34.59 -1.84 46.96
C ALA A 400 36.08 -1.44 46.98
N ALA A 401 36.67 -1.11 45.83
CA ALA A 401 38.07 -0.73 45.67
C ALA A 401 38.36 0.75 46.00
N GLY A 402 37.31 1.61 46.07
CA GLY A 402 37.50 3.03 46.38
C GLY A 402 38.35 3.83 45.39
N ASP A 403 38.71 3.25 44.29
CA ASP A 403 39.59 3.91 43.32
C ASP A 403 39.50 3.33 41.90
N VAL A 404 39.65 4.20 40.91
CA VAL A 404 39.66 3.84 39.50
C VAL A 404 41.01 3.16 39.16
N ILE A 405 41.01 1.89 38.85
CA ILE A 405 42.20 1.22 38.32
C ILE A 405 42.58 1.84 36.97
N ARG A 406 43.57 2.74 36.95
CA ARG A 406 44.28 3.18 35.76
C ARG A 406 45.15 2.04 35.27
N LEU A 407 44.79 1.42 34.18
CA LEU A 407 45.69 0.53 33.43
C LEU A 407 46.80 1.40 32.80
N GLU A 408 47.91 1.56 33.50
CA GLU A 408 49.13 2.14 32.91
C GLU A 408 49.63 1.22 31.81
N GLY A 409 49.58 1.73 30.57
CA GLY A 409 50.10 1.04 29.42
C GLY A 409 51.59 0.71 29.58
N ARG A 410 51.93 -0.56 29.70
CA ARG A 410 53.31 -1.02 29.49
C ARG A 410 53.70 -0.74 28.05
N ARG A 411 54.39 0.40 27.81
CA ARG A 411 55.24 0.55 26.61
C ARG A 411 56.38 -0.43 26.77
N ARG A 412 56.43 -1.43 25.91
CA ARG A 412 57.67 -2.19 25.71
C ARG A 412 58.63 -1.31 24.93
N ALA A 413 59.85 -1.20 25.44
CA ALA A 413 61.02 -0.70 24.79
C ALA A 413 61.42 -1.57 23.61
#